data_6c8427a7f6968187eaa85f4f143bc767
#
_entry.id   6c8427a7f6968187eaa85f4f143bc767
#
_cell.length_a   1.000
_cell.length_b   1.000
_cell.length_c   1.000
_cell.angle_alpha   90.00
_cell.angle_beta   90.00
_cell.angle_gamma   90.00
#
_symmetry.space_group_name_H-M   'P 1'
#
loop_
_entity.id
_entity.type
_entity.pdbx_description
1 polymer ?
#
loop_
_entity_poly.entity_id
_entity_poly.type
_entity_poly.pdbx_seq_one_letter_code
_entity_poly.pdbx_strand_id
1 'polypeptide(L)'
;VVKLLKDLGKYWGFNDENDAFIITDNIPFNEAGLLKLNCEKALYFLNWEPTLTYDETINFIGDWYNAFYLKSVNMKDFTYNQIKLYESKALSRNQIWINE
;
A
#
# COMPACT_ATOMS: atom_id res chain seq x y z
N VAL A 1 6.81 1.75 -10.62
CA VAL A 1 7.23 2.73 -9.59
C VAL A 1 6.61 4.10 -9.84
N VAL A 2 6.71 4.68 -11.04
CA VAL A 2 6.18 6.02 -11.35
C VAL A 2 4.68 6.13 -11.02
N LYS A 3 3.86 5.15 -11.43
CA LYS A 3 2.43 5.11 -11.09
C LYS A 3 2.20 5.12 -9.57
N LEU A 4 2.96 4.33 -8.83
CA LEU A 4 2.89 4.27 -7.37
C LEU A 4 3.17 5.64 -6.73
N LEU A 5 4.23 6.33 -7.19
CA LEU A 5 4.60 7.65 -6.68
C LEU A 5 3.52 8.70 -6.98
N LYS A 6 2.94 8.67 -8.17
CA LYS A 6 1.83 9.56 -8.55
C LYS A 6 0.58 9.30 -7.71
N ASP A 7 0.21 8.05 -7.53
CA ASP A 7 -0.98 7.68 -6.75
C ASP A 7 -0.82 8.05 -5.27
N LEU A 8 0.34 7.82 -4.66
CA LEU A 8 0.65 8.25 -3.31
C LEU A 8 0.74 9.77 -3.19
N GLY A 9 1.32 10.45 -4.18
CA GLY A 9 1.48 11.91 -4.19
C GLY A 9 0.16 12.67 -4.04
N LYS A 10 -0.96 12.10 -4.45
CA LYS A 10 -2.30 12.70 -4.30
C LYS A 10 -2.67 13.01 -2.84
N TYR A 11 -2.11 12.24 -1.90
CA TYR A 11 -2.34 12.44 -0.45
C TYR A 11 -1.56 13.60 0.14
N TRP A 12 -0.57 14.14 -0.58
CA TRP A 12 0.24 15.29 -0.15
C TRP A 12 -0.18 16.61 -0.77
N GLY A 13 -1.25 16.62 -1.57
CA GLY A 13 -1.81 17.84 -2.14
C GLY A 13 -0.93 18.51 -3.20
N PHE A 14 -0.14 17.77 -3.93
CA PHE A 14 0.61 18.29 -5.08
C PHE A 14 -0.36 18.80 -6.15
N ASN A 15 -0.07 19.97 -6.72
CA ASN A 15 -0.87 20.55 -7.80
C ASN A 15 -0.73 19.76 -9.11
N ASP A 16 0.45 19.21 -9.35
CA ASP A 16 0.74 18.30 -10.46
C ASP A 16 1.26 16.97 -9.90
N GLU A 17 0.74 15.85 -10.39
CA GLU A 17 1.18 14.52 -9.98
C GLU A 17 2.66 14.24 -10.30
N ASN A 18 3.26 15.00 -11.22
CA ASN A 18 4.68 14.91 -11.55
C ASN A 18 5.58 15.60 -10.53
N ASP A 19 5.03 16.44 -9.64
CA ASP A 19 5.80 17.10 -8.57
C ASP A 19 6.19 16.13 -7.44
N ALA A 20 5.61 14.94 -7.42
CA ALA A 20 5.88 13.93 -6.39
C ALA A 20 7.26 13.26 -6.50
N PHE A 21 7.96 13.41 -7.63
CA PHE A 21 9.25 12.75 -7.86
C PHE A 21 10.08 13.46 -8.93
N ILE A 22 11.39 13.18 -8.91
CA ILE A 22 12.33 13.65 -9.93
C ILE A 22 12.99 12.43 -10.57
N ILE A 23 13.04 12.41 -11.90
CA ILE A 23 13.78 11.39 -12.64
C ILE A 23 15.20 11.90 -12.83
N THR A 24 16.19 11.11 -12.37
CA THR A 24 17.60 11.42 -12.55
C THR A 24 18.22 10.40 -13.52
N ASP A 25 19.04 10.89 -14.45
CA ASP A 25 19.66 10.05 -15.49
C ASP A 25 20.85 9.21 -14.98
N ASN A 26 21.37 9.51 -13.80
CA ASN A 26 22.48 8.77 -13.19
C ASN A 26 21.96 7.59 -12.38
N ILE A 27 21.90 6.42 -13.00
CA ILE A 27 21.61 5.15 -12.34
C ILE A 27 22.93 4.42 -12.08
N PRO A 28 23.47 4.45 -10.84
CA PRO A 28 24.76 3.82 -10.53
C PRO A 28 24.71 2.29 -10.50
N PHE A 29 23.49 1.70 -10.52
CA PHE A 29 23.28 0.26 -10.43
C PHE A 29 22.31 -0.21 -11.50
N ASN A 30 22.67 -1.33 -12.16
CA ASN A 30 21.78 -2.02 -13.07
C ASN A 30 20.83 -2.94 -12.25
N GLU A 31 19.56 -2.59 -12.24
CA GLU A 31 18.53 -3.50 -11.75
C GLU A 31 17.96 -4.37 -12.89
N ALA A 32 17.38 -5.51 -12.53
CA ALA A 32 16.63 -6.32 -13.50
C ALA A 32 15.54 -5.47 -14.17
N GLY A 33 15.36 -5.59 -15.48
CA GLY A 33 14.38 -4.81 -16.25
C GLY A 33 12.92 -5.03 -15.81
N LEU A 34 12.64 -6.17 -15.17
CA LEU A 34 11.36 -6.49 -14.55
C LEU A 34 11.60 -7.21 -13.23
N LEU A 35 11.26 -6.56 -12.12
CA LEU A 35 11.15 -7.20 -10.81
C LEU A 35 9.67 -7.36 -10.46
N LYS A 36 9.20 -8.61 -10.36
CA LYS A 36 7.82 -8.93 -10.01
C LYS A 36 7.79 -10.00 -8.94
N LEU A 37 7.08 -9.71 -7.86
CA LEU A 37 6.81 -10.68 -6.81
C LEU A 37 5.57 -11.52 -7.19
N ASN A 38 5.59 -12.79 -6.74
CA ASN A 38 4.52 -13.74 -6.97
C ASN A 38 4.15 -14.42 -5.64
N CYS A 39 2.86 -14.50 -5.35
CA CYS A 39 2.33 -15.08 -4.12
C CYS A 39 1.84 -16.52 -4.27
N GLU A 40 2.08 -17.19 -5.40
CA GLU A 40 1.58 -18.55 -5.66
C GLU A 40 2.07 -19.57 -4.63
N LYS A 41 3.31 -19.45 -4.17
CA LYS A 41 3.87 -20.31 -3.13
C LYS A 41 3.14 -20.15 -1.79
N ALA A 42 2.82 -18.91 -1.41
CA ALA A 42 2.03 -18.63 -0.22
C ALA A 42 0.60 -19.19 -0.34
N LEU A 43 -0.03 -19.04 -1.50
CA LEU A 43 -1.34 -19.61 -1.77
C LEU A 43 -1.31 -21.14 -1.67
N TYR A 44 -0.30 -21.78 -2.28
CA TYR A 44 -0.21 -23.24 -2.30
C TYR A 44 0.03 -23.85 -0.91
N PHE A 45 0.97 -23.30 -0.12
CA PHE A 45 1.33 -23.88 1.17
C PHE A 45 0.49 -23.41 2.33
N LEU A 46 -0.04 -22.16 2.27
CA LEU A 46 -0.70 -21.51 3.39
C LEU A 46 -2.18 -21.16 3.10
N ASN A 47 -2.66 -21.44 1.91
CA ASN A 47 -3.94 -20.92 1.42
C ASN A 47 -4.09 -19.40 1.62
N TRP A 48 -2.95 -18.69 1.56
CA TRP A 48 -2.92 -17.25 1.76
C TRP A 48 -2.87 -16.51 0.43
N GLU A 49 -3.68 -15.50 0.31
CA GLU A 49 -3.68 -14.54 -0.79
C GLU A 49 -3.81 -13.11 -0.26
N PRO A 50 -3.36 -12.10 -1.02
CA PRO A 50 -3.49 -10.71 -0.61
C PRO A 50 -4.95 -10.32 -0.41
N THR A 51 -5.25 -9.68 0.74
CA THR A 51 -6.60 -9.22 1.07
C THR A 51 -6.97 -7.94 0.31
N LEU A 52 -6.01 -7.02 0.18
CA LEU A 52 -6.24 -5.72 -0.44
C LEU A 52 -5.90 -5.72 -1.93
N THR A 53 -6.67 -4.97 -2.71
CA THR A 53 -6.30 -4.59 -4.08
C THR A 53 -5.17 -3.56 -4.06
N TYR A 54 -4.57 -3.28 -5.22
CA TYR A 54 -3.58 -2.21 -5.37
C TYR A 54 -4.13 -0.86 -4.88
N ASP A 55 -5.30 -0.46 -5.35
CA ASP A 55 -5.90 0.83 -5.00
C ASP A 55 -6.20 0.94 -3.50
N GLU A 56 -6.70 -0.14 -2.90
CA GLU A 56 -6.92 -0.19 -1.45
C GLU A 56 -5.61 -0.09 -0.66
N THR A 57 -4.55 -0.74 -1.14
CA THR A 57 -3.22 -0.64 -0.52
C THR A 57 -2.71 0.79 -0.57
N ILE A 58 -2.83 1.47 -1.70
CA ILE A 58 -2.48 2.89 -1.85
C ILE A 58 -3.28 3.75 -0.88
N ASN A 59 -4.58 3.53 -0.75
CA ASN A 59 -5.44 4.26 0.18
C ASN A 59 -5.00 4.06 1.64
N PHE A 60 -4.74 2.83 2.06
CA PHE A 60 -4.28 2.52 3.42
C PHE A 60 -2.97 3.23 3.74
N ILE A 61 -1.99 3.13 2.85
CA ILE A 61 -0.67 3.77 3.03
C ILE A 61 -0.81 5.29 2.99
N GLY A 62 -1.49 5.83 1.99
CA GLY A 62 -1.66 7.27 1.82
C GLY A 62 -2.39 7.91 2.98
N ASP A 63 -3.49 7.32 3.44
CA ASP A 63 -4.24 7.81 4.60
C ASP A 63 -3.40 7.80 5.89
N TRP A 64 -2.61 6.73 6.10
CA TRP A 64 -1.78 6.62 7.29
C TRP A 64 -0.71 7.72 7.33
N TYR A 65 0.05 7.88 6.25
CA TYR A 65 1.09 8.91 6.18
C TYR A 65 0.51 10.33 6.16
N ASN A 66 -0.61 10.55 5.48
CA ASN A 66 -1.31 11.81 5.52
C ASN A 66 -1.74 12.18 6.95
N ALA A 67 -2.31 11.22 7.69
CA ALA A 67 -2.68 11.41 9.08
C ALA A 67 -1.46 11.71 9.96
N PHE A 68 -0.35 10.99 9.75
CA PHE A 68 0.88 11.16 10.51
C PHE A 68 1.53 12.54 10.30
N TYR A 69 1.64 12.99 9.06
CA TYR A 69 2.35 14.23 8.75
C TYR A 69 1.48 15.49 8.78
N LEU A 70 0.21 15.39 8.45
CA LEU A 70 -0.65 16.53 8.19
C LEU A 70 -1.82 16.68 9.17
N LYS A 71 -2.08 15.69 10.01
CA LYS A 71 -3.19 15.72 10.97
C LYS A 71 -2.68 15.45 12.39
N SER A 72 -3.23 16.17 13.36
CA SER A 72 -2.95 15.95 14.78
C SER A 72 -3.90 14.88 15.33
N VAL A 73 -3.70 13.62 14.93
CA VAL A 73 -4.50 12.48 15.39
C VAL A 73 -3.67 11.50 16.20
N ASN A 74 -4.32 10.71 17.05
CA ASN A 74 -3.66 9.62 17.75
C ASN A 74 -3.37 8.49 16.76
N MET A 75 -2.10 8.32 16.40
CA MET A 75 -1.69 7.34 15.39
C MET A 75 -1.86 5.88 15.83
N LYS A 76 -1.84 5.62 17.14
CA LYS A 76 -2.16 4.28 17.66
C LYS A 76 -3.62 3.92 17.35
N ASP A 77 -4.54 4.82 17.63
CA ASP A 77 -5.96 4.60 17.37
C ASP A 77 -6.24 4.53 15.87
N PHE A 78 -5.59 5.41 15.10
CA PHE A 78 -5.69 5.39 13.65
C PHE A 78 -5.23 4.06 13.05
N THR A 79 -4.06 3.58 13.47
CA THR A 79 -3.51 2.28 13.02
C THR A 79 -4.43 1.13 13.44
N TYR A 80 -4.94 1.16 14.66
CA TYR A 80 -5.86 0.13 15.15
C TYR A 80 -7.16 0.09 14.31
N ASN A 81 -7.69 1.24 13.96
CA ASN A 81 -8.86 1.33 13.09
C ASN A 81 -8.58 0.80 11.67
N GLN A 82 -7.39 1.06 11.13
CA GLN A 82 -6.98 0.46 9.85
C GLN A 82 -6.87 -1.07 9.92
N ILE A 83 -6.34 -1.61 11.02
CA ILE A 83 -6.28 -3.06 11.23
C ILE A 83 -7.69 -3.66 11.25
N LYS A 84 -8.61 -3.06 11.98
CA LYS A 84 -10.02 -3.51 12.00
C LYS A 84 -10.68 -3.45 10.63
N LEU A 85 -10.39 -2.40 9.86
CA LEU A 85 -10.90 -2.29 8.50
C LEU A 85 -10.32 -3.38 7.59
N TYR A 86 -9.04 -3.68 7.74
CA TYR A 86 -8.39 -4.78 7.03
C TYR A 86 -9.03 -6.13 7.36
N GLU A 87 -9.24 -6.42 8.65
CA GLU A 87 -9.92 -7.64 9.11
C GLU A 87 -11.35 -7.76 8.57
N SER A 88 -12.10 -6.65 8.56
CA SER A 88 -13.45 -6.60 7.99
C SER A 88 -13.45 -6.91 6.49
N LYS A 89 -12.48 -6.39 5.74
CA LYS A 89 -12.31 -6.73 4.32
C LYS A 89 -11.93 -8.19 4.12
N ALA A 90 -11.04 -8.72 4.94
CA ALA A 90 -10.65 -10.12 4.90
C ALA A 90 -11.85 -11.04 5.16
N LEU A 91 -12.68 -10.72 6.13
CA LEU A 91 -13.91 -11.46 6.43
C LEU A 91 -14.89 -11.43 5.26
N SER A 92 -15.13 -10.25 4.68
CA SER A 92 -16.03 -10.09 3.52
C SER A 92 -15.55 -10.82 2.26
N ARG A 93 -14.24 -11.08 2.18
CA ARG A 93 -13.58 -11.81 1.08
C ARG A 93 -13.33 -13.27 1.38
N ASN A 94 -13.87 -13.78 2.48
CA ASN A 94 -13.75 -15.18 2.91
C ASN A 94 -12.30 -15.65 3.03
N GLN A 95 -11.40 -14.78 3.51
CA GLN A 95 -10.02 -15.18 3.80
C GLN A 95 -10.01 -16.22 4.92
N ILE A 96 -9.35 -17.36 4.70
CA ILE A 96 -9.40 -18.52 5.60
C ILE A 96 -8.85 -18.19 6.99
N TRP A 97 -7.75 -17.45 7.03
CA TRP A 97 -7.03 -17.12 8.27
C TRP A 97 -7.85 -16.26 9.26
N ILE A 98 -8.86 -15.53 8.78
CA ILE A 98 -9.64 -14.63 9.66
C ILE A 98 -10.59 -15.40 10.60
N ASN A 99 -10.91 -16.65 10.27
CA ASN A 99 -11.82 -17.48 11.04
C ASN A 99 -11.08 -18.46 11.99
N GLU A 100 -9.77 -18.42 12.00
CA GLU A 100 -8.92 -19.20 12.90
C GLU A 100 -8.60 -18.43 14.23
#